data_c2638532a8e8502295a1b3af7cfd9cd4
#
_entry.id   c2638532a8e8502295a1b3af7cfd9cd4
#
_cell.length_a   1.000
_cell.length_b   1.000
_cell.length_c   1.000
_cell.angle_alpha   90.00
_cell.angle_beta   90.00
_cell.angle_gamma   90.00
#
_symmetry.space_group_name_H-M   'P 1'
#
loop_
_entity.id
_entity.type
_entity.pdbx_description
1 polymer ?
#
loop_
_entity_poly.entity_id
_entity_poly.type
_entity_poly.pdbx_seq_one_letter_code
_entity_poly.pdbx_strand_id
1 'polypeptide(L)'
;GIAESHFDQLKEWAEHAAKLNCTAIYIGPLFESVGHGYETTDYRRVDCRLGTNDDFRDYVAYCHKLGLRVIVDGVFNHVGREFFAFKDVQQNREQSPYCSWFCNLNFGGNNEYNDGFSYENWGGYNLLVKLNQRNPEVQNYICDVIRYWVSEFDVDGIRLDAADVLDFDFMRALRRTAEEVKPDFWLMGETLHGDYNRWMN
;
A
#
# COMPACT_ATOMS: atom_id res chain seq x y z
N GLY A 1 -26.60 0.60 16.47
CA GLY A 1 -26.25 1.82 15.77
C GLY A 1 -25.36 1.46 14.60
N ILE A 2 -25.70 1.95 13.42
CA ILE A 2 -24.83 1.88 12.24
C ILE A 2 -23.63 2.76 12.60
N ALA A 3 -22.42 2.18 12.63
CA ALA A 3 -21.21 2.97 12.83
C ALA A 3 -21.14 3.99 11.67
N GLU A 4 -21.14 5.28 12.01
CA GLU A 4 -20.96 6.32 11.01
C GLU A 4 -19.61 6.09 10.31
N SER A 5 -19.62 6.12 8.98
CA SER A 5 -18.39 6.00 8.21
C SER A 5 -17.50 7.21 8.48
N HIS A 6 -16.22 6.97 8.75
CA HIS A 6 -15.24 8.05 8.91
C HIS A 6 -15.10 8.92 7.64
N PHE A 7 -15.49 8.42 6.48
CA PHE A 7 -15.48 9.16 5.23
C PHE A 7 -16.47 10.34 5.23
N ASP A 8 -17.55 10.28 5.98
CA ASP A 8 -18.48 11.40 6.11
C ASP A 8 -17.81 12.61 6.80
N GLN A 9 -16.97 12.36 7.80
CA GLN A 9 -16.16 13.40 8.42
C GLN A 9 -15.10 13.96 7.46
N LEU A 10 -14.51 13.10 6.63
CA LEU A 10 -13.51 13.50 5.65
C LEU A 10 -14.10 14.37 4.51
N LYS A 11 -15.38 14.28 4.23
CA LYS A 11 -16.06 15.15 3.26
C LYS A 11 -16.01 16.61 3.65
N GLU A 12 -16.15 16.93 4.94
CA GLU A 12 -16.02 18.31 5.45
C GLU A 12 -14.60 18.84 5.21
N TRP A 13 -13.58 18.02 5.42
CA TRP A 13 -12.20 18.39 5.12
C TRP A 13 -11.94 18.59 3.63
N ALA A 14 -12.58 17.78 2.77
CA ALA A 14 -12.50 17.93 1.32
C ALA A 14 -13.09 19.28 0.89
N GLU A 15 -14.25 19.66 1.42
CA GLU A 15 -14.87 20.96 1.16
C GLU A 15 -13.99 22.13 1.61
N HIS A 16 -13.38 21.98 2.80
CA HIS A 16 -12.45 22.99 3.32
C HIS A 16 -11.21 23.13 2.43
N ALA A 17 -10.61 22.02 2.02
CA ALA A 17 -9.46 22.02 1.10
C ALA A 17 -9.81 22.69 -0.24
N ALA A 18 -10.98 22.40 -0.79
CA ALA A 18 -11.46 23.04 -2.03
C ALA A 18 -11.62 24.56 -1.87
N LYS A 19 -12.15 25.02 -0.74
CA LYS A 19 -12.28 26.46 -0.42
C LYS A 19 -10.92 27.15 -0.30
N LEU A 20 -9.88 26.43 0.09
CA LEU A 20 -8.51 26.93 0.16
C LEU A 20 -7.77 26.85 -1.19
N ASN A 21 -8.45 26.48 -2.26
CA ASN A 21 -7.90 26.28 -3.60
C ASN A 21 -6.84 25.16 -3.66
N CYS A 22 -6.91 24.17 -2.79
CA CYS A 22 -6.14 22.95 -2.92
C CYS A 22 -6.59 22.17 -4.16
N THR A 23 -5.66 21.44 -4.79
CA THR A 23 -5.93 20.66 -6.00
C THR A 23 -5.93 19.15 -5.75
N ALA A 24 -5.45 18.72 -4.58
CA ALA A 24 -5.38 17.32 -4.19
C ALA A 24 -5.55 17.14 -2.69
N ILE A 25 -6.00 15.94 -2.32
CA ILE A 25 -6.01 15.44 -0.94
C ILE A 25 -5.17 14.17 -0.89
N TYR A 26 -4.28 14.10 0.08
CA TYR A 26 -3.56 12.88 0.44
C TYR A 26 -4.24 12.23 1.64
N ILE A 27 -4.51 10.93 1.50
CA ILE A 27 -5.04 10.09 2.57
C ILE A 27 -3.94 9.09 2.94
N GLY A 28 -3.61 9.02 4.23
CA GLY A 28 -2.64 8.06 4.77
C GLY A 28 -3.08 6.61 4.61
N PRO A 29 -2.46 5.66 5.33
CA PRO A 29 -2.77 4.25 5.18
C PRO A 29 -4.25 3.96 5.36
N LEU A 30 -4.86 3.37 4.34
CA LEU A 30 -6.31 3.28 4.17
C LEU A 30 -6.81 1.84 4.13
N PHE A 31 -5.94 0.91 3.72
CA PHE A 31 -6.33 -0.47 3.46
C PHE A 31 -6.22 -1.35 4.71
N GLU A 32 -6.87 -2.51 4.67
CA GLU A 32 -6.96 -3.41 5.82
C GLU A 32 -5.57 -3.70 6.40
N SER A 33 -5.43 -3.49 7.71
CA SER A 33 -4.17 -3.66 8.44
C SER A 33 -4.43 -4.19 9.85
N VAL A 34 -3.37 -4.71 10.49
CA VAL A 34 -3.47 -5.24 11.86
C VAL A 34 -3.67 -4.11 12.88
N GLY A 35 -2.96 -3.00 12.73
CA GLY A 35 -2.96 -1.92 13.72
C GLY A 35 -3.02 -0.52 13.13
N HIS A 36 -1.88 0.11 12.93
CA HIS A 36 -1.79 1.54 12.57
C HIS A 36 -1.83 1.84 11.06
N GLY A 37 -1.97 0.83 10.22
CA GLY A 37 -2.16 1.02 8.78
C GLY A 37 -0.98 0.64 7.89
N TYR A 38 0.24 0.56 8.42
CA TYR A 38 1.44 0.23 7.66
C TYR A 38 1.75 -1.27 7.59
N GLU A 39 1.07 -2.08 8.35
CA GLU A 39 1.12 -3.55 8.32
C GLU A 39 -0.07 -4.10 7.53
N THR A 40 -0.06 -3.86 6.23
CA THR A 40 -1.16 -4.19 5.32
C THR A 40 -1.43 -5.69 5.26
N THR A 41 -2.69 -6.06 5.39
CA THR A 41 -3.16 -7.46 5.29
C THR A 41 -3.96 -7.71 4.02
N ASP A 42 -4.67 -6.71 3.52
CA ASP A 42 -5.42 -6.79 2.26
C ASP A 42 -5.42 -5.43 1.55
N TYR A 43 -4.73 -5.34 0.42
CA TYR A 43 -4.65 -4.13 -0.40
C TYR A 43 -5.95 -3.78 -1.14
N ARG A 44 -6.88 -4.71 -1.26
CA ARG A 44 -8.12 -4.53 -2.04
C ARG A 44 -9.33 -4.20 -1.18
N ARG A 45 -9.11 -4.08 0.11
CA ARG A 45 -10.16 -3.82 1.07
C ARG A 45 -9.80 -2.61 1.92
N VAL A 46 -10.70 -1.65 1.96
CA VAL A 46 -10.61 -0.53 2.90
C VAL A 46 -10.70 -1.06 4.32
N ASP A 47 -9.91 -0.50 5.21
CA ASP A 47 -9.92 -0.90 6.61
C ASP A 47 -11.31 -0.72 7.21
N CYS A 48 -11.84 -1.79 7.77
CA CYS A 48 -13.21 -1.81 8.30
C CYS A 48 -13.46 -0.78 9.40
N ARG A 49 -12.39 -0.29 10.04
CA ARG A 49 -12.47 0.78 11.04
C ARG A 49 -12.77 2.14 10.40
N LEU A 50 -12.49 2.32 9.13
CA LEU A 50 -12.69 3.56 8.38
C LEU A 50 -14.03 3.55 7.62
N GLY A 51 -14.41 2.43 7.07
CA GLY A 51 -15.62 2.27 6.28
C GLY A 51 -15.53 1.09 5.32
N THR A 52 -16.32 1.14 4.26
CA THR A 52 -16.36 0.11 3.22
C THR A 52 -15.67 0.59 1.94
N ASN A 53 -15.46 -0.33 1.00
CA ASN A 53 -15.00 0.03 -0.36
C ASN A 53 -15.97 0.98 -1.05
N ASP A 54 -17.28 0.78 -0.87
CA ASP A 54 -18.29 1.66 -1.44
C ASP A 54 -18.23 3.07 -0.84
N ASP A 55 -18.03 3.18 0.47
CA ASP A 55 -17.86 4.47 1.15
C ASP A 55 -16.65 5.24 0.58
N PHE A 56 -15.54 4.55 0.36
CA PHE A 56 -14.35 5.18 -0.21
C PHE A 56 -14.55 5.57 -1.68
N ARG A 57 -15.18 4.71 -2.47
CA ARG A 57 -15.51 5.04 -3.86
C ARG A 57 -16.37 6.31 -3.94
N ASP A 58 -17.37 6.42 -3.10
CA ASP A 58 -18.25 7.58 -3.02
C ASP A 58 -17.50 8.83 -2.58
N TYR A 59 -16.57 8.68 -1.63
CA TYR A 59 -15.71 9.77 -1.19
C TYR A 59 -14.81 10.30 -2.30
N VAL A 60 -14.18 9.43 -3.08
CA VAL A 60 -13.35 9.85 -4.22
C VAL A 60 -14.19 10.58 -5.26
N ALA A 61 -15.37 10.08 -5.58
CA ALA A 61 -16.29 10.74 -6.50
C ALA A 61 -16.69 12.14 -5.99
N TYR A 62 -16.91 12.27 -4.70
CA TYR A 62 -17.21 13.55 -4.07
C TYR A 62 -16.04 14.54 -4.16
N CYS A 63 -14.81 14.08 -3.90
CA CYS A 63 -13.60 14.89 -4.07
C CYS A 63 -13.45 15.37 -5.52
N HIS A 64 -13.70 14.52 -6.50
CA HIS A 64 -13.66 14.87 -7.92
C HIS A 64 -14.67 15.97 -8.28
N LYS A 65 -15.87 15.92 -7.72
CA LYS A 65 -16.85 17.00 -7.89
C LYS A 65 -16.39 18.35 -7.36
N LEU A 66 -15.55 18.33 -6.33
CA LEU A 66 -14.95 19.53 -5.75
C LEU A 66 -13.67 19.98 -6.50
N GLY A 67 -13.27 19.28 -7.55
CA GLY A 67 -12.05 19.56 -8.30
C GLY A 67 -10.77 19.07 -7.61
N LEU A 68 -10.88 18.15 -6.66
CA LEU A 68 -9.76 17.60 -5.91
C LEU A 68 -9.35 16.23 -6.46
N ARG A 69 -8.05 16.02 -6.62
CA ARG A 69 -7.45 14.70 -6.84
C ARG A 69 -7.27 13.98 -5.52
N VAL A 70 -7.34 12.66 -5.55
CA VAL A 70 -7.18 11.82 -4.36
C VAL A 70 -5.91 10.98 -4.50
N ILE A 71 -5.01 11.11 -3.54
CA ILE A 71 -3.75 10.41 -3.44
C ILE A 71 -3.81 9.47 -2.24
N VAL A 72 -3.48 8.20 -2.46
CA VAL A 72 -3.48 7.17 -1.40
C VAL A 72 -2.07 6.70 -1.08
N ASP A 73 -1.89 6.11 0.08
CA ASP A 73 -0.62 5.52 0.50
C ASP A 73 -0.40 4.14 -0.14
N GLY A 74 0.73 3.95 -0.75
CA GLY A 74 1.19 2.67 -1.28
C GLY A 74 2.29 2.10 -0.39
N VAL A 75 1.93 1.22 0.53
CA VAL A 75 2.86 0.52 1.42
C VAL A 75 3.26 -0.78 0.73
N PHE A 76 4.27 -0.73 -0.15
CA PHE A 76 4.65 -1.84 -1.02
C PHE A 76 5.99 -2.48 -0.69
N ASN A 77 6.78 -1.87 0.20
CA ASN A 77 8.04 -2.46 0.66
C ASN A 77 7.83 -3.68 1.56
N HIS A 78 6.76 -3.67 2.35
CA HIS A 78 6.47 -4.68 3.36
C HIS A 78 4.97 -4.90 3.52
N VAL A 79 4.62 -6.00 4.16
CA VAL A 79 3.24 -6.36 4.50
C VAL A 79 3.14 -6.74 5.97
N GLY A 80 1.91 -6.79 6.48
CA GLY A 80 1.63 -7.32 7.81
C GLY A 80 1.70 -8.85 7.85
N ARG A 81 1.81 -9.39 9.05
CA ARG A 81 1.90 -10.84 9.28
C ARG A 81 0.62 -11.61 8.91
N GLU A 82 -0.51 -10.93 8.84
CA GLU A 82 -1.81 -11.50 8.42
C GLU A 82 -2.04 -11.43 6.90
N PHE A 83 -1.06 -10.94 6.12
CA PHE A 83 -1.10 -10.97 4.67
C PHE A 83 -1.16 -12.41 4.15
N PHE A 84 -2.02 -12.68 3.17
CA PHE A 84 -2.36 -14.04 2.74
C PHE A 84 -1.15 -14.91 2.40
N ALA A 85 -0.18 -14.37 1.68
CA ALA A 85 1.01 -15.11 1.26
C ALA A 85 1.92 -15.45 2.45
N PHE A 86 2.02 -14.53 3.43
CA PHE A 86 2.80 -14.79 4.64
C PHE A 86 2.11 -15.84 5.54
N LYS A 87 0.80 -15.78 5.67
CA LYS A 87 0.04 -16.81 6.40
C LYS A 87 0.22 -18.20 5.79
N ASP A 88 0.27 -18.26 4.47
CA ASP A 88 0.54 -19.53 3.78
C ASP A 88 1.93 -20.09 4.11
N VAL A 89 2.95 -19.21 4.16
CA VAL A 89 4.31 -19.61 4.59
C VAL A 89 4.32 -20.09 6.04
N GLN A 90 3.61 -19.42 6.95
CA GLN A 90 3.48 -19.86 8.34
C GLN A 90 2.88 -21.27 8.43
N GLN A 91 1.90 -21.55 7.60
CA GLN A 91 1.11 -22.78 7.64
C GLN A 91 1.80 -23.94 6.90
N ASN A 92 2.34 -23.69 5.71
CA ASN A 92 2.87 -24.68 4.80
C ASN A 92 4.41 -24.69 4.74
N ARG A 93 5.07 -23.74 5.38
CA ARG A 93 6.54 -23.66 5.52
C ARG A 93 7.23 -23.74 4.14
N GLU A 94 8.26 -24.57 3.98
CA GLU A 94 9.01 -24.75 2.72
C GLU A 94 8.14 -25.22 1.54
N GLN A 95 6.95 -25.73 1.82
CA GLN A 95 6.01 -26.19 0.79
C GLN A 95 5.11 -25.07 0.27
N SER A 96 5.13 -23.90 0.89
CA SER A 96 4.36 -22.76 0.43
C SER A 96 4.85 -22.28 -0.94
N PRO A 97 3.94 -21.99 -1.89
CA PRO A 97 4.31 -21.39 -3.16
C PRO A 97 4.76 -19.93 -3.02
N TYR A 98 4.60 -19.33 -1.84
CA TYR A 98 4.89 -17.93 -1.57
C TYR A 98 6.22 -17.70 -0.85
N CYS A 99 7.04 -18.72 -0.62
CA CYS A 99 8.34 -18.54 0.05
C CYS A 99 9.23 -17.53 -0.69
N SER A 100 9.21 -17.50 -2.00
CA SER A 100 9.98 -16.57 -2.83
C SER A 100 9.45 -15.12 -2.84
N TRP A 101 8.29 -14.89 -2.25
CA TRP A 101 7.69 -13.55 -2.11
C TRP A 101 8.34 -12.72 -1.01
N PHE A 102 9.11 -13.36 -0.13
CA PHE A 102 9.73 -12.74 1.04
C PHE A 102 11.25 -12.87 0.97
N CYS A 103 11.95 -11.95 1.64
CA CYS A 103 13.40 -11.90 1.64
C CYS A 103 13.97 -12.72 2.81
N ASN A 104 15.02 -13.47 2.52
CA ASN A 104 15.84 -14.16 3.53
C ASN A 104 15.07 -15.05 4.51
N LEU A 105 14.07 -15.77 4.01
CA LEU A 105 13.42 -16.83 4.80
C LEU A 105 14.45 -17.86 5.23
N ASN A 106 14.49 -18.13 6.54
CA ASN A 106 15.37 -19.15 7.12
C ASN A 106 14.59 -20.06 8.07
N PHE A 107 14.29 -21.26 7.60
CA PHE A 107 13.55 -22.26 8.38
C PHE A 107 14.40 -22.95 9.46
N GLY A 108 15.70 -22.65 9.53
CA GLY A 108 16.57 -23.01 10.64
C GLY A 108 16.58 -22.01 11.79
N GLY A 109 15.90 -20.85 11.63
CA GLY A 109 15.79 -19.79 12.61
C GLY A 109 14.45 -19.77 13.33
N ASN A 110 14.21 -18.67 14.05
CA ASN A 110 12.95 -18.40 14.73
C ASN A 110 12.78 -16.88 14.89
N ASN A 111 11.67 -16.43 15.43
CA ASN A 111 11.38 -15.04 15.75
C ASN A 111 10.54 -14.94 17.03
N GLU A 112 10.27 -13.72 17.48
CA GLU A 112 9.51 -13.45 18.71
C GLU A 112 8.07 -13.96 18.68
N TYR A 113 7.52 -14.22 17.51
CA TYR A 113 6.18 -14.82 17.34
C TYR A 113 6.21 -16.34 17.31
N ASN A 114 7.40 -16.93 17.44
CA ASN A 114 7.59 -18.39 17.46
C ASN A 114 7.10 -19.12 16.18
N ASP A 115 7.31 -18.51 15.02
CA ASP A 115 6.92 -19.10 13.73
C ASP A 115 7.79 -20.33 13.34
N GLY A 116 8.96 -20.49 13.94
CA GLY A 116 9.93 -21.51 13.55
C GLY A 116 10.73 -21.16 12.30
N PHE A 117 10.78 -19.90 11.92
CA PHE A 117 11.64 -19.35 10.88
C PHE A 117 11.94 -17.88 11.14
N SER A 118 12.98 -17.37 10.49
CA SER A 118 13.30 -15.93 10.47
C SER A 118 13.14 -15.37 9.05
N TYR A 119 13.03 -14.05 8.95
CA TYR A 119 12.81 -13.33 7.69
C TYR A 119 13.31 -11.91 7.80
N GLU A 120 13.48 -11.26 6.65
CA GLU A 120 13.83 -9.84 6.58
C GLU A 120 12.59 -8.98 6.85
N ASN A 121 12.79 -7.88 7.56
CA ASN A 121 11.76 -6.92 7.92
C ASN A 121 12.15 -5.49 7.55
N TRP A 122 11.26 -4.55 7.79
CA TRP A 122 11.57 -3.14 7.71
C TRP A 122 11.84 -2.56 9.12
N GLY A 123 12.95 -1.83 9.24
CA GLY A 123 13.26 -1.07 10.46
C GLY A 123 13.53 -1.91 11.71
N GLY A 124 13.78 -3.20 11.58
CA GLY A 124 13.98 -4.11 12.70
C GLY A 124 12.68 -4.64 13.33
N TYR A 125 11.54 -4.38 12.70
CA TYR A 125 10.23 -4.80 13.20
C TYR A 125 9.69 -6.01 12.43
N ASN A 126 9.64 -7.18 13.07
CA ASN A 126 9.09 -8.39 12.45
C ASN A 126 7.58 -8.32 12.16
N LEU A 127 6.89 -7.32 12.69
CA LEU A 127 5.52 -6.99 12.30
C LEU A 127 5.42 -6.53 10.84
N LEU A 128 6.51 -6.00 10.28
CA LEU A 128 6.61 -5.44 8.93
C LEU A 128 7.48 -6.35 8.06
N VAL A 129 6.84 -7.31 7.41
CA VAL A 129 7.50 -8.38 6.66
C VAL A 129 7.91 -7.87 5.28
N LYS A 130 9.20 -7.88 4.97
CA LYS A 130 9.71 -7.37 3.70
C LYS A 130 9.29 -8.25 2.52
N LEU A 131 8.68 -7.62 1.51
CA LEU A 131 8.40 -8.25 0.23
C LEU A 131 9.67 -8.35 -0.63
N ASN A 132 9.81 -9.46 -1.35
CA ASN A 132 10.83 -9.62 -2.38
C ASN A 132 10.41 -8.88 -3.65
N GLN A 133 10.81 -7.63 -3.75
CA GLN A 133 10.43 -6.72 -4.85
C GLN A 133 11.06 -7.12 -6.19
N ARG A 134 12.06 -7.99 -6.20
CA ARG A 134 12.69 -8.53 -7.41
C ARG A 134 11.95 -9.74 -7.99
N ASN A 135 11.05 -10.32 -7.22
CA ASN A 135 10.23 -11.42 -7.70
C ASN A 135 9.16 -10.89 -8.68
N PRO A 136 9.13 -11.36 -9.94
CA PRO A 136 8.13 -10.92 -10.92
C PRO A 136 6.68 -11.15 -10.48
N GLU A 137 6.41 -12.20 -9.72
CA GLU A 137 5.06 -12.47 -9.19
C GLU A 137 4.63 -11.40 -8.18
N VAL A 138 5.55 -10.94 -7.33
CA VAL A 138 5.32 -9.84 -6.39
C VAL A 138 5.10 -8.54 -7.14
N GLN A 139 5.93 -8.25 -8.16
CA GLN A 139 5.76 -7.08 -9.01
C GLN A 139 4.39 -7.07 -9.70
N ASN A 140 4.00 -8.18 -10.31
CA ASN A 140 2.71 -8.31 -10.98
C ASN A 140 1.55 -8.16 -9.99
N TYR A 141 1.65 -8.75 -8.81
CA TYR A 141 0.64 -8.62 -7.76
C TYR A 141 0.41 -7.16 -7.37
N ILE A 142 1.48 -6.41 -7.11
CA ILE A 142 1.36 -4.99 -6.74
C ILE A 142 0.88 -4.14 -7.91
N CYS A 143 1.33 -4.40 -9.13
CA CYS A 143 0.81 -3.74 -10.32
C CYS A 143 -0.71 -3.97 -10.48
N ASP A 144 -1.18 -5.18 -10.22
CA ASP A 144 -2.62 -5.49 -10.24
C ASP A 144 -3.38 -4.78 -9.11
N VAL A 145 -2.77 -4.58 -7.96
CA VAL A 145 -3.33 -3.76 -6.89
C VAL A 145 -3.54 -2.31 -7.36
N ILE A 146 -2.56 -1.72 -8.03
CA ILE A 146 -2.68 -0.36 -8.59
C ILE A 146 -3.81 -0.29 -9.63
N ARG A 147 -3.89 -1.26 -10.53
CA ARG A 147 -4.99 -1.36 -11.51
C ARG A 147 -6.34 -1.45 -10.83
N TYR A 148 -6.44 -2.24 -9.78
CA TYR A 148 -7.64 -2.37 -8.97
C TYR A 148 -8.04 -1.05 -8.31
N TRP A 149 -7.10 -0.33 -7.70
CA TRP A 149 -7.38 0.94 -7.05
C TRP A 149 -7.91 2.00 -8.02
N VAL A 150 -7.39 2.05 -9.23
CA VAL A 150 -7.87 2.98 -10.25
C VAL A 150 -9.22 2.53 -10.80
N SER A 151 -9.38 1.26 -11.11
CA SER A 151 -10.62 0.69 -11.64
C SER A 151 -11.79 0.81 -10.64
N GLU A 152 -11.55 0.52 -9.37
CA GLU A 152 -12.58 0.48 -8.34
C GLU A 152 -12.84 1.83 -7.68
N PHE A 153 -11.81 2.61 -7.44
CA PHE A 153 -11.91 3.83 -6.64
C PHE A 153 -11.64 5.11 -7.45
N ASP A 154 -11.05 5.00 -8.61
CA ASP A 154 -10.67 6.13 -9.46
C ASP A 154 -9.69 7.10 -8.77
N VAL A 155 -8.75 6.57 -7.98
CA VAL A 155 -7.70 7.38 -7.34
C VAL A 155 -6.77 7.98 -8.39
N ASP A 156 -6.15 9.10 -8.05
CA ASP A 156 -5.38 9.94 -8.98
C ASP A 156 -3.87 9.83 -8.77
N GLY A 157 -3.45 9.20 -7.71
CA GLY A 157 -2.04 9.04 -7.40
C GLY A 157 -1.77 8.19 -6.17
N ILE A 158 -0.49 7.86 -6.01
CA ILE A 158 0.03 7.06 -4.90
C ILE A 158 1.26 7.75 -4.33
N ARG A 159 1.32 7.87 -3.02
CA ARG A 159 2.55 8.13 -2.30
C ARG A 159 3.18 6.79 -1.93
N LEU A 160 4.38 6.53 -2.42
CA LEU A 160 5.14 5.33 -2.10
C LEU A 160 5.80 5.49 -0.72
N ASP A 161 5.32 4.74 0.24
CA ASP A 161 5.91 4.65 1.57
C ASP A 161 7.30 4.03 1.51
N ALA A 162 8.24 4.54 2.31
CA ALA A 162 9.63 4.06 2.38
C ALA A 162 10.27 3.87 0.99
N ALA A 163 10.08 4.82 0.09
CA ALA A 163 10.53 4.71 -1.30
C ALA A 163 12.05 4.61 -1.45
N ASP A 164 12.81 5.08 -0.47
CA ASP A 164 14.26 4.98 -0.40
C ASP A 164 14.79 3.53 -0.32
N VAL A 165 13.96 2.58 0.10
CA VAL A 165 14.29 1.14 0.17
C VAL A 165 13.61 0.31 -0.92
N LEU A 166 12.91 0.94 -1.86
CA LEU A 166 12.31 0.23 -2.99
C LEU A 166 13.34 -0.08 -4.08
N ASP A 167 13.23 -1.28 -4.65
CA ASP A 167 14.05 -1.69 -5.78
C ASP A 167 13.71 -0.88 -7.05
N PHE A 168 14.73 -0.53 -7.85
CA PHE A 168 14.52 0.31 -9.04
C PHE A 168 13.66 -0.34 -10.12
N ASP A 169 13.88 -1.63 -10.39
CA ASP A 169 13.10 -2.33 -11.39
C ASP A 169 11.64 -2.47 -10.96
N PHE A 170 11.43 -2.67 -9.66
CA PHE A 170 10.10 -2.63 -9.07
C PHE A 170 9.44 -1.25 -9.26
N MET A 171 10.14 -0.17 -8.96
CA MET A 171 9.62 1.18 -9.16
C MET A 171 9.32 1.48 -10.63
N ARG A 172 10.16 1.02 -11.57
CA ARG A 172 9.88 1.14 -13.00
C ARG A 172 8.61 0.40 -13.41
N ALA A 173 8.38 -0.79 -12.86
CA ALA A 173 7.15 -1.53 -13.09
C ALA A 173 5.92 -0.79 -12.55
N LEU A 174 6.01 -0.20 -11.35
CA LEU A 174 4.94 0.63 -10.78
C LEU A 174 4.66 1.86 -11.65
N ARG A 175 5.70 2.53 -12.13
CA ARG A 175 5.58 3.70 -13.01
C ARG A 175 4.89 3.35 -14.32
N ARG A 176 5.31 2.28 -14.99
CA ARG A 176 4.67 1.82 -16.23
C ARG A 176 3.19 1.53 -16.02
N THR A 177 2.85 0.88 -14.93
CA THR A 177 1.46 0.58 -14.57
C THR A 177 0.67 1.85 -14.31
N ALA A 178 1.24 2.82 -13.59
CA ALA A 178 0.62 4.11 -13.32
C ALA A 178 0.30 4.87 -14.62
N GLU A 179 1.23 4.91 -15.56
CA GLU A 179 1.03 5.53 -16.88
C GLU A 179 -0.04 4.83 -17.72
N GLU A 180 -0.12 3.51 -17.60
CA GLU A 180 -1.10 2.68 -18.31
C GLU A 180 -2.54 2.91 -17.82
N VAL A 181 -2.73 3.03 -16.51
CA VAL A 181 -4.08 3.01 -15.90
C VAL A 181 -4.79 4.35 -15.93
N LYS A 182 -4.04 5.45 -15.91
CA LYS A 182 -4.65 6.79 -15.87
C LYS A 182 -3.68 7.85 -16.36
N PRO A 183 -4.10 8.75 -17.30
CA PRO A 183 -3.30 9.92 -17.67
C PRO A 183 -3.05 10.80 -16.44
N ASP A 184 -1.85 11.36 -16.33
CA ASP A 184 -1.46 12.26 -15.24
C ASP A 184 -1.55 11.63 -13.84
N PHE A 185 -1.44 10.30 -13.74
CA PHE A 185 -1.38 9.62 -12.46
C PHE A 185 -0.10 10.00 -11.71
N TRP A 186 -0.26 10.44 -10.47
CA TRP A 186 0.88 10.86 -9.65
C TRP A 186 1.49 9.70 -8.90
N LEU A 187 2.80 9.56 -9.01
CA LEU A 187 3.58 8.61 -8.24
C LEU A 187 4.64 9.39 -7.48
N MET A 188 4.46 9.52 -6.17
CA MET A 188 5.35 10.27 -5.28
C MET A 188 6.07 9.31 -4.34
N GLY A 189 7.37 9.52 -4.11
CA GLY A 189 8.15 8.71 -3.19
C GLY A 189 8.46 9.46 -1.89
N GLU A 190 8.30 8.78 -0.75
CA GLU A 190 8.85 9.24 0.52
C GLU A 190 10.31 8.82 0.61
N THR A 191 11.20 9.79 0.74
CA THR A 191 12.63 9.56 0.91
C THR A 191 13.09 10.19 2.22
N LEU A 192 13.36 9.37 3.22
CA LEU A 192 13.83 9.81 4.54
C LEU A 192 15.35 9.91 4.58
N HIS A 193 16.05 9.02 3.88
CA HIS A 193 17.49 8.92 3.84
C HIS A 193 17.95 8.53 2.43
N GLY A 194 19.10 9.09 1.98
CA GLY A 194 19.72 8.67 0.74
C GLY A 194 19.96 9.77 -0.28
N ASP A 195 20.42 9.37 -1.44
CA ASP A 195 20.71 10.27 -2.56
C ASP A 195 19.43 10.61 -3.32
N TYR A 196 18.94 11.83 -3.13
CA TYR A 196 17.72 12.31 -3.80
C TYR A 196 17.85 12.34 -5.33
N ASN A 197 19.06 12.36 -5.87
CA ASN A 197 19.27 12.34 -7.32
C ASN A 197 18.76 11.04 -7.96
N ARG A 198 18.63 9.97 -7.19
CA ARG A 198 18.07 8.70 -7.65
C ARG A 198 16.60 8.79 -8.10
N TRP A 199 15.92 9.87 -7.74
CA TRP A 199 14.47 10.07 -7.92
C TRP A 199 14.12 11.09 -8.99
N MET A 200 15.14 11.76 -9.55
CA MET A 200 14.98 12.91 -10.44
C MET A 200 15.03 12.56 -11.93
N ASN A 201 14.94 11.27 -12.31
CA ASN A 201 14.99 10.83 -13.72
C ASN A 201 13.65 10.31 -14.20
#